data_cbc8e46e85a6a27d003e23753092fc9d
#
_entry.id   cbc8e46e85a6a27d003e23753092fc9d
#
_cell.length_a   1.000
_cell.length_b   1.000
_cell.length_c   1.000
_cell.angle_alpha   90.00
_cell.angle_beta   90.00
_cell.angle_gamma   90.00
#
_symmetry.space_group_name_H-M   'P 1'
#
loop_
_entity.id
_entity.type
_entity.pdbx_description
1 polymer ?
#
loop_
_entity_poly.entity_id
_entity_poly.type
_entity_poly.pdbx_seq_one_letter_code
_entity_poly.pdbx_strand_id
1 'polypeptide(L)'
;ASPRGGGRAGRGGRGAGGPDVAGVTRQFRFAELVSARGGLTPLHFAVRQGFADAARLLLEHGADVNQVTGDNTTPLLMAIINGHFDLAHSLLQKGSDSRRASDNGVTPLYAVLNVQWAPKTLYPQPRAYTQQKLTHLDLLKALLDAGVDVNARLKKKVWYSGYNFDLSGVDEIGATPFWRAAYASDVEAMRLLVAHGADPHIPTIKPAGRPRTGDAGARDDVSDVSGLPPAPTGAFGVPPLHAASGVGYGEGYAANSHRNAPSGWMPAIRYLVEELGADVNAKDHDGNTALHHAAARGDNEVILYLLSKGADVKAVNRAGETTADMANGPVQRIQPFPETIALLTKLGAKNNNRCKSC
;
A
#
# COMPACT_ATOMS: atom_id res chain seq x y z
N ALA A 1 15.00 9.39 58.49
CA ALA A 1 14.18 9.80 57.36
C ALA A 1 14.94 10.80 56.49
N SER A 2 15.49 10.38 55.37
CA SER A 2 16.12 11.25 54.36
C SER A 2 15.33 11.19 53.07
N PRO A 3 15.03 12.30 52.39
CA PRO A 3 14.33 12.30 51.13
C PRO A 3 15.28 12.05 49.97
N ARG A 4 14.94 11.09 49.14
CA ARG A 4 15.62 10.83 47.85
C ARG A 4 15.22 11.88 46.82
N GLY A 5 16.15 12.71 46.41
CA GLY A 5 16.03 13.64 45.31
C GLY A 5 16.02 12.92 43.95
N GLY A 6 14.90 12.94 43.23
CA GLY A 6 14.81 12.48 41.86
C GLY A 6 15.28 13.58 40.92
N GLY A 7 16.42 13.37 40.27
CA GLY A 7 16.93 14.24 39.22
C GLY A 7 16.06 14.14 37.96
N ARG A 8 15.41 15.22 37.56
CA ARG A 8 14.77 15.39 36.24
C ARG A 8 15.87 15.53 35.21
N ALA A 9 16.06 14.53 34.36
CA ALA A 9 16.88 14.65 33.15
C ALA A 9 16.31 15.76 32.24
N GLY A 10 17.18 16.66 31.82
CA GLY A 10 16.85 17.81 31.02
C GLY A 10 16.27 17.42 29.67
N ARG A 11 15.15 18.04 29.30
CA ARG A 11 14.62 18.04 27.94
C ARG A 11 15.58 18.87 27.08
N GLY A 12 16.30 18.16 26.17
CA GLY A 12 17.07 18.80 25.10
C GLY A 12 16.19 19.73 24.28
N GLY A 13 16.71 20.93 23.99
CA GLY A 13 16.03 22.00 23.30
C GLY A 13 15.45 21.54 21.95
N ARG A 14 14.15 21.70 21.76
CA ARG A 14 13.52 21.65 20.46
C ARG A 14 13.89 22.93 19.72
N GLY A 15 14.68 22.78 18.64
CA GLY A 15 14.84 23.85 17.66
C GLY A 15 13.45 24.33 17.21
N ALA A 16 13.34 25.64 16.91
CA ALA A 16 12.12 26.27 16.41
C ALA A 16 11.80 25.70 15.02
N GLY A 17 11.21 24.51 14.99
CA GLY A 17 10.62 23.91 13.79
C GLY A 17 9.30 24.60 13.48
N GLY A 18 9.01 24.79 12.20
CA GLY A 18 7.72 25.27 11.72
C GLY A 18 6.53 24.46 12.26
N PRO A 19 5.28 24.86 11.98
CA PRO A 19 4.09 24.22 12.51
C PRO A 19 4.08 22.70 12.23
N ASP A 20 3.76 21.92 13.26
CA ASP A 20 3.66 20.45 13.19
C ASP A 20 2.37 20.05 12.44
N VAL A 21 2.45 19.99 11.10
CA VAL A 21 1.32 19.73 10.21
C VAL A 21 1.35 18.28 9.72
N ALA A 22 0.29 17.54 10.04
CA ALA A 22 0.13 16.16 9.59
C ALA A 22 0.08 16.05 8.05
N GLY A 23 0.82 15.10 7.49
CA GLY A 23 0.94 14.90 6.04
C GLY A 23 1.93 15.84 5.34
N VAL A 24 2.45 16.86 6.04
CA VAL A 24 3.41 17.85 5.51
C VAL A 24 4.75 17.75 6.23
N THR A 25 4.76 17.96 7.54
CA THR A 25 5.98 17.93 8.36
C THR A 25 6.12 16.63 9.17
N ARG A 26 5.04 15.90 9.34
CA ARG A 26 5.01 14.57 9.99
C ARG A 26 3.93 13.69 9.40
N GLN A 27 4.03 12.41 9.67
CA GLN A 27 2.95 11.45 9.35
C GLN A 27 1.67 11.72 10.15
N PHE A 28 0.55 11.31 9.59
CA PHE A 28 -0.72 11.27 10.31
C PHE A 28 -0.64 10.34 11.53
N ARG A 29 -1.17 10.80 12.66
CA ARG A 29 -1.44 9.91 13.80
C ARG A 29 -2.66 9.07 13.49
N PHE A 30 -2.81 7.95 14.20
CA PHE A 30 -3.95 7.05 14.00
C PHE A 30 -5.31 7.75 14.07
N ALA A 31 -5.52 8.58 15.10
CA ALA A 31 -6.77 9.32 15.25
C ALA A 31 -7.07 10.28 14.08
N GLU A 32 -6.02 10.77 13.43
CA GLU A 32 -6.14 11.67 12.26
C GLU A 32 -6.41 10.90 10.96
N LEU A 33 -6.07 9.60 10.92
CA LEU A 33 -6.43 8.71 9.80
C LEU A 33 -7.91 8.37 9.81
N VAL A 34 -8.51 8.27 10.99
CA VAL A 34 -9.94 7.93 11.13
C VAL A 34 -10.86 9.08 10.69
N SER A 35 -10.35 10.32 10.58
CA SER A 35 -11.14 11.52 10.24
C SER A 35 -12.33 11.76 11.18
N ALA A 36 -13.47 12.22 10.69
CA ALA A 36 -14.67 12.43 11.49
C ALA A 36 -15.39 11.13 11.80
N ARG A 37 -15.98 11.03 13.00
CA ARG A 37 -16.71 9.85 13.46
C ARG A 37 -18.20 10.09 13.48
N GLY A 38 -18.99 9.02 13.44
CA GLY A 38 -20.45 9.06 13.55
C GLY A 38 -21.14 9.16 12.20
N GLY A 39 -22.40 9.60 12.21
CA GLY A 39 -23.23 9.72 11.02
C GLY A 39 -23.69 8.38 10.41
N LEU A 40 -23.51 7.26 11.11
CA LEU A 40 -24.00 5.97 10.64
C LEU A 40 -25.54 5.91 10.75
N THR A 41 -26.17 5.49 9.66
CA THR A 41 -27.62 5.23 9.59
C THR A 41 -27.91 3.74 9.79
N PRO A 42 -29.17 3.32 10.01
CA PRO A 42 -29.54 1.92 10.02
C PRO A 42 -29.07 1.14 8.80
N LEU A 43 -29.07 1.79 7.60
CA LEU A 43 -28.56 1.19 6.37
C LEU A 43 -27.06 0.91 6.47
N HIS A 44 -26.25 1.82 7.02
CA HIS A 44 -24.82 1.57 7.23
C HIS A 44 -24.57 0.37 8.16
N PHE A 45 -25.36 0.21 9.22
CA PHE A 45 -25.24 -0.96 10.09
C PHE A 45 -25.62 -2.25 9.38
N ALA A 46 -26.70 -2.24 8.60
CA ALA A 46 -27.14 -3.41 7.84
C ALA A 46 -26.08 -3.85 6.82
N VAL A 47 -25.54 -2.91 6.02
CA VAL A 47 -24.54 -3.22 4.99
C VAL A 47 -23.17 -3.60 5.58
N ARG A 48 -22.80 -3.01 6.72
CA ARG A 48 -21.58 -3.37 7.44
C ARG A 48 -21.58 -4.83 7.90
N GLN A 49 -22.75 -5.32 8.32
CA GLN A 49 -22.92 -6.70 8.80
C GLN A 49 -23.28 -7.68 7.69
N GLY A 50 -23.53 -7.20 6.47
CA GLY A 50 -23.93 -8.05 5.35
C GLY A 50 -25.39 -8.49 5.39
N PHE A 51 -26.25 -7.82 6.16
CA PHE A 51 -27.68 -8.14 6.28
C PHE A 51 -28.44 -7.63 5.04
N ALA A 52 -28.36 -8.40 3.95
CA ALA A 52 -28.90 -7.99 2.66
C ALA A 52 -30.42 -7.76 2.70
N ASP A 53 -31.19 -8.58 3.39
CA ASP A 53 -32.65 -8.41 3.51
C ASP A 53 -33.02 -7.17 4.31
N ALA A 54 -32.30 -6.88 5.39
CA ALA A 54 -32.50 -5.66 6.17
C ALA A 54 -32.14 -4.41 5.33
N ALA A 55 -31.02 -4.45 4.59
CA ALA A 55 -30.63 -3.36 3.70
C ALA A 55 -31.69 -3.13 2.61
N ARG A 56 -32.21 -4.19 1.99
CA ARG A 56 -33.27 -4.12 0.99
C ARG A 56 -34.53 -3.48 1.57
N LEU A 57 -34.98 -3.95 2.73
CA LEU A 57 -36.17 -3.42 3.39
C LEU A 57 -36.04 -1.94 3.74
N LEU A 58 -34.87 -1.51 4.25
CA LEU A 58 -34.60 -0.11 4.55
C LEU A 58 -34.68 0.75 3.29
N LEU A 59 -34.12 0.31 2.17
CA LEU A 59 -34.20 1.02 0.89
C LEU A 59 -35.62 1.10 0.33
N GLU A 60 -36.42 0.03 0.45
CA GLU A 60 -37.83 0.00 0.07
C GLU A 60 -38.69 0.98 0.92
N HIS A 61 -38.23 1.29 2.14
CA HIS A 61 -38.88 2.26 3.02
C HIS A 61 -38.24 3.66 3.00
N GLY A 62 -37.48 3.96 1.97
CA GLY A 62 -36.98 5.32 1.69
C GLY A 62 -35.65 5.68 2.36
N ALA A 63 -34.86 4.70 2.80
CA ALA A 63 -33.50 5.00 3.22
C ALA A 63 -32.68 5.52 2.02
N ASP A 64 -31.96 6.61 2.22
CA ASP A 64 -31.07 7.15 1.18
C ASP A 64 -29.85 6.23 0.98
N VAL A 65 -29.77 5.65 -0.22
CA VAL A 65 -28.68 4.75 -0.63
C VAL A 65 -27.32 5.45 -0.69
N ASN A 66 -27.32 6.80 -0.74
CA ASN A 66 -26.13 7.66 -0.86
C ASN A 66 -25.83 8.47 0.42
N GLN A 67 -26.59 8.26 1.50
CA GLN A 67 -26.29 8.90 2.78
C GLN A 67 -24.87 8.56 3.21
N VAL A 68 -24.10 9.54 3.64
CA VAL A 68 -22.71 9.33 4.07
C VAL A 68 -22.57 9.39 5.59
N THR A 69 -21.54 8.72 6.08
CA THR A 69 -21.04 8.85 7.46
C THR A 69 -20.24 10.14 7.64
N GLY A 70 -19.80 10.41 8.86
CA GLY A 70 -19.00 11.61 9.16
C GLY A 70 -17.68 11.71 8.39
N ASP A 71 -17.12 10.59 7.91
CA ASP A 71 -15.91 10.53 7.09
C ASP A 71 -16.19 10.32 5.59
N ASN A 72 -17.40 10.67 5.14
CA ASN A 72 -17.87 10.52 3.77
C ASN A 72 -17.93 9.06 3.25
N THR A 73 -17.97 8.06 4.13
CA THR A 73 -18.17 6.66 3.72
C THR A 73 -19.63 6.43 3.32
N THR A 74 -19.89 5.97 2.09
CA THR A 74 -21.22 5.60 1.60
C THR A 74 -21.62 4.18 2.03
N PRO A 75 -22.92 3.80 2.00
CA PRO A 75 -23.32 2.40 2.19
C PRO A 75 -22.63 1.43 1.22
N LEU A 76 -22.44 1.82 -0.05
CA LEU A 76 -21.70 1.03 -1.04
C LEU A 76 -20.25 0.79 -0.58
N LEU A 77 -19.53 1.86 -0.23
CA LEU A 77 -18.16 1.75 0.23
C LEU A 77 -18.07 0.94 1.56
N MET A 78 -19.02 1.12 2.47
CA MET A 78 -19.11 0.35 3.72
C MET A 78 -19.29 -1.15 3.46
N ALA A 79 -20.15 -1.54 2.51
CA ALA A 79 -20.33 -2.94 2.12
C ALA A 79 -19.03 -3.54 1.55
N ILE A 80 -18.35 -2.79 0.68
CA ILE A 80 -17.08 -3.23 0.06
C ILE A 80 -15.98 -3.40 1.11
N ILE A 81 -15.78 -2.43 2.00
CA ILE A 81 -14.76 -2.46 3.06
C ILE A 81 -14.94 -3.70 3.95
N ASN A 82 -16.18 -4.13 4.16
CA ASN A 82 -16.48 -5.31 4.96
C ASN A 82 -16.57 -6.61 4.12
N GLY A 83 -16.28 -6.55 2.82
CA GLY A 83 -16.18 -7.72 1.95
C GLY A 83 -17.53 -8.29 1.48
N HIS A 84 -18.61 -7.54 1.57
CA HIS A 84 -19.96 -7.94 1.13
C HIS A 84 -20.19 -7.56 -0.32
N PHE A 85 -19.50 -8.23 -1.25
CA PHE A 85 -19.46 -7.87 -2.67
C PHE A 85 -20.81 -8.03 -3.37
N ASP A 86 -21.58 -9.09 -3.05
CA ASP A 86 -22.93 -9.28 -3.60
C ASP A 86 -23.87 -8.15 -3.17
N LEU A 87 -23.79 -7.75 -1.90
CA LEU A 87 -24.59 -6.64 -1.40
C LEU A 87 -24.14 -5.30 -2.01
N ALA A 88 -22.84 -5.08 -2.15
CA ALA A 88 -22.29 -3.90 -2.81
C ALA A 88 -22.79 -3.77 -4.26
N HIS A 89 -22.79 -4.86 -5.00
CA HIS A 89 -23.34 -4.88 -6.36
C HIS A 89 -24.84 -4.58 -6.39
N SER A 90 -25.60 -5.13 -5.43
CA SER A 90 -27.03 -4.81 -5.30
C SER A 90 -27.27 -3.31 -5.00
N LEU A 91 -26.45 -2.70 -4.14
CA LEU A 91 -26.51 -1.28 -3.86
C LEU A 91 -26.20 -0.44 -5.12
N LEU A 92 -25.20 -0.86 -5.91
CA LEU A 92 -24.88 -0.22 -7.19
C LEU A 92 -26.06 -0.24 -8.13
N GLN A 93 -26.76 -1.37 -8.26
CA GLN A 93 -27.98 -1.51 -9.05
C GLN A 93 -29.14 -0.66 -8.53
N LYS A 94 -29.14 -0.29 -7.25
CA LYS A 94 -30.13 0.61 -6.61
C LYS A 94 -29.77 2.09 -6.71
N GLY A 95 -28.74 2.45 -7.48
CA GLY A 95 -28.35 3.83 -7.74
C GLY A 95 -27.35 4.41 -6.73
N SER A 96 -26.55 3.55 -6.08
CA SER A 96 -25.43 4.06 -5.29
C SER A 96 -24.43 4.79 -6.16
N ASP A 97 -23.99 5.96 -5.69
CA ASP A 97 -22.95 6.75 -6.34
C ASP A 97 -21.57 6.08 -6.15
N SER A 98 -21.10 5.43 -7.18
CA SER A 98 -19.81 4.73 -7.21
C SER A 98 -18.58 5.66 -7.28
N ARG A 99 -18.78 6.96 -7.53
CA ARG A 99 -17.71 7.97 -7.67
C ARG A 99 -17.29 8.56 -6.33
N ARG A 100 -18.11 8.42 -5.29
CA ARG A 100 -17.81 8.99 -3.98
C ARG A 100 -16.65 8.27 -3.30
N ALA A 101 -15.68 9.06 -2.86
CA ALA A 101 -14.59 8.62 -2.03
C ALA A 101 -14.79 9.06 -0.58
N SER A 102 -14.26 8.30 0.37
CA SER A 102 -14.14 8.75 1.77
C SER A 102 -13.15 9.92 1.90
N ASP A 103 -13.10 10.55 3.07
CA ASP A 103 -12.14 11.62 3.38
C ASP A 103 -10.68 11.21 3.16
N ASN A 104 -10.38 9.92 3.31
CA ASN A 104 -9.06 9.36 3.05
C ASN A 104 -8.77 9.16 1.55
N GLY A 105 -9.73 9.49 0.67
CA GLY A 105 -9.61 9.29 -0.77
C GLY A 105 -9.85 7.84 -1.21
N VAL A 106 -10.41 7.00 -0.34
CA VAL A 106 -10.74 5.62 -0.69
C VAL A 106 -11.99 5.60 -1.56
N THR A 107 -11.83 5.20 -2.82
CA THR A 107 -12.95 4.94 -3.74
C THR A 107 -13.44 3.51 -3.62
N PRO A 108 -14.68 3.19 -4.04
CA PRO A 108 -15.16 1.82 -4.16
C PRO A 108 -14.19 0.91 -4.94
N LEU A 109 -13.62 1.43 -6.04
CA LEU A 109 -12.69 0.70 -6.89
C LEU A 109 -11.39 0.31 -6.15
N TYR A 110 -10.79 1.26 -5.42
CA TYR A 110 -9.61 0.99 -4.59
C TYR A 110 -9.92 0.00 -3.47
N ALA A 111 -11.07 0.17 -2.82
CA ALA A 111 -11.49 -0.65 -1.67
C ALA A 111 -11.66 -2.13 -2.04
N VAL A 112 -12.21 -2.45 -3.21
CA VAL A 112 -12.36 -3.84 -3.70
C VAL A 112 -11.00 -4.54 -3.73
N LEU A 113 -10.01 -3.93 -4.36
CA LEU A 113 -8.64 -4.47 -4.47
C LEU A 113 -7.97 -4.57 -3.10
N ASN A 114 -8.13 -3.52 -2.29
CA ASN A 114 -7.51 -3.48 -0.98
C ASN A 114 -8.06 -4.56 -0.03
N VAL A 115 -9.36 -4.81 -0.04
CA VAL A 115 -10.01 -5.85 0.78
C VAL A 115 -9.64 -7.25 0.28
N GLN A 116 -9.66 -7.46 -1.02
CA GLN A 116 -9.28 -8.75 -1.62
C GLN A 116 -7.87 -9.18 -1.21
N TRP A 117 -6.93 -8.24 -1.23
CA TRP A 117 -5.50 -8.50 -1.04
C TRP A 117 -4.96 -7.95 0.28
N ALA A 118 -5.85 -7.61 1.24
CA ALA A 118 -5.42 -7.18 2.56
C ALA A 118 -4.57 -8.25 3.26
N PRO A 119 -3.53 -7.86 3.99
CA PRO A 119 -2.75 -8.78 4.81
C PRO A 119 -3.65 -9.58 5.76
N LYS A 120 -3.18 -10.74 6.19
CA LYS A 120 -3.91 -11.54 7.18
C LYS A 120 -4.16 -10.72 8.44
N THR A 121 -5.41 -10.58 8.82
CA THR A 121 -5.79 -10.10 10.15
C THR A 121 -5.64 -11.23 11.16
N LEU A 122 -5.39 -10.90 12.42
CA LEU A 122 -5.30 -11.89 13.50
C LEU A 122 -6.66 -12.46 13.90
N TYR A 123 -7.75 -11.92 13.37
CA TYR A 123 -9.09 -12.32 13.74
C TYR A 123 -9.64 -13.46 12.90
N PRO A 124 -10.51 -14.28 13.52
CA PRO A 124 -11.03 -15.48 12.86
C PRO A 124 -11.79 -15.14 11.59
N GLN A 125 -11.76 -16.09 10.76
CA GLN A 125 -12.29 -16.09 9.43
C GLN A 125 -13.27 -17.27 9.32
N PRO A 126 -14.13 -17.34 8.35
CA PRO A 126 -13.87 -16.91 6.96
C PRO A 126 -14.12 -15.43 6.73
N ARG A 127 -13.36 -14.85 5.80
CA ARG A 127 -13.57 -13.47 5.36
C ARG A 127 -14.84 -13.39 4.52
N ALA A 128 -15.63 -12.34 4.72
CA ALA A 128 -16.92 -12.22 4.05
C ALA A 128 -16.82 -12.33 2.52
N TYR A 129 -15.80 -11.73 1.89
CA TYR A 129 -15.64 -11.78 0.43
C TYR A 129 -15.36 -13.17 -0.12
N THR A 130 -14.82 -14.10 0.68
CA THR A 130 -14.62 -15.51 0.24
C THR A 130 -15.91 -16.32 0.20
N GLN A 131 -17.01 -15.76 0.71
CA GLN A 131 -18.34 -16.37 0.77
C GLN A 131 -19.32 -15.71 -0.21
N GLN A 132 -18.86 -14.77 -1.01
CA GLN A 132 -19.69 -14.08 -2.00
C GLN A 132 -19.77 -14.89 -3.29
N LYS A 133 -20.84 -14.69 -4.05
CA LYS A 133 -20.99 -15.26 -5.39
C LYS A 133 -20.15 -14.50 -6.42
N LEU A 134 -20.14 -13.19 -6.30
CA LEU A 134 -19.32 -12.34 -7.14
C LEU A 134 -17.86 -12.34 -6.68
N THR A 135 -16.97 -12.43 -7.65
CA THR A 135 -15.54 -12.21 -7.43
C THR A 135 -15.23 -10.72 -7.30
N HIS A 136 -14.04 -10.41 -6.82
CA HIS A 136 -13.57 -9.02 -6.82
C HIS A 136 -13.48 -8.44 -8.26
N LEU A 137 -13.18 -9.27 -9.26
CA LEU A 137 -13.13 -8.83 -10.66
C LEU A 137 -14.51 -8.51 -11.22
N ASP A 138 -15.54 -9.29 -10.86
CA ASP A 138 -16.92 -9.02 -11.26
C ASP A 138 -17.37 -7.65 -10.71
N LEU A 139 -17.13 -7.40 -9.43
CA LEU A 139 -17.47 -6.13 -8.80
C LEU A 139 -16.63 -4.97 -9.36
N LEU A 140 -15.31 -5.20 -9.59
CA LEU A 140 -14.42 -4.23 -10.20
C LEU A 140 -14.96 -3.79 -11.57
N LYS A 141 -15.33 -4.76 -12.40
CA LYS A 141 -15.92 -4.50 -13.72
C LYS A 141 -17.21 -3.70 -13.62
N ALA A 142 -18.12 -4.08 -12.73
CA ALA A 142 -19.39 -3.36 -12.55
C ALA A 142 -19.17 -1.89 -12.13
N LEU A 143 -18.18 -1.62 -11.29
CA LEU A 143 -17.80 -0.27 -10.87
C LEU A 143 -17.19 0.53 -12.03
N LEU A 144 -16.33 -0.09 -12.83
CA LEU A 144 -15.72 0.54 -14.02
C LEU A 144 -16.77 0.88 -15.06
N ASP A 145 -17.70 -0.03 -15.33
CA ASP A 145 -18.82 0.19 -16.24
C ASP A 145 -19.76 1.34 -15.76
N ALA A 146 -19.81 1.59 -14.44
CA ALA A 146 -20.53 2.72 -13.86
C ALA A 146 -19.78 4.07 -13.98
N GLY A 147 -18.61 4.11 -14.60
CA GLY A 147 -17.88 5.34 -14.93
C GLY A 147 -17.18 6.00 -13.74
N VAL A 148 -16.56 5.22 -12.89
CA VAL A 148 -15.72 5.72 -11.78
C VAL A 148 -14.42 6.35 -12.30
N ASP A 149 -13.81 7.23 -11.49
CA ASP A 149 -12.45 7.69 -11.77
C ASP A 149 -11.45 6.58 -11.48
N VAL A 150 -10.94 5.98 -12.55
CA VAL A 150 -10.01 4.84 -12.48
C VAL A 150 -8.62 5.25 -11.95
N ASN A 151 -8.28 6.54 -12.03
CA ASN A 151 -7.00 7.11 -11.59
C ASN A 151 -7.10 7.86 -10.25
N ALA A 152 -8.23 7.75 -9.55
CA ALA A 152 -8.41 8.37 -8.25
C ALA A 152 -7.30 7.95 -7.27
N ARG A 153 -6.77 8.91 -6.52
CA ARG A 153 -5.62 8.72 -5.64
C ARG A 153 -6.01 8.78 -4.17
N LEU A 154 -5.40 7.92 -3.35
CA LEU A 154 -5.50 8.00 -1.91
C LEU A 154 -4.91 9.32 -1.39
N LYS A 155 -5.61 9.92 -0.43
CA LYS A 155 -5.16 11.13 0.29
C LYS A 155 -4.44 10.82 1.60
N LYS A 156 -4.80 9.70 2.23
CA LYS A 156 -4.23 9.22 3.49
C LYS A 156 -4.14 7.69 3.47
N LYS A 157 -3.26 7.13 4.30
CA LYS A 157 -3.18 5.68 4.49
C LYS A 157 -4.50 5.10 4.98
N VAL A 158 -4.85 3.93 4.47
CA VAL A 158 -6.08 3.22 4.85
C VAL A 158 -5.89 2.60 6.23
N TRP A 159 -6.81 2.89 7.16
CA TRP A 159 -6.69 2.44 8.56
C TRP A 159 -7.37 1.11 8.86
N TYR A 160 -8.33 0.69 8.03
CA TYR A 160 -9.21 -0.46 8.32
C TYR A 160 -8.72 -1.80 7.74
N SER A 161 -7.67 -1.81 6.95
CA SER A 161 -7.24 -3.00 6.21
C SER A 161 -6.07 -3.74 6.85
N GLY A 162 -5.67 -3.37 8.07
CA GLY A 162 -4.53 -3.99 8.69
C GLY A 162 -4.57 -3.99 10.22
N TYR A 163 -3.79 -4.89 10.80
CA TYR A 163 -3.50 -4.90 12.22
C TYR A 163 -2.36 -3.93 12.50
N ASN A 164 -2.52 -3.05 13.51
CA ASN A 164 -1.54 -2.02 13.88
C ASN A 164 -1.17 -1.00 12.77
N PHE A 165 -2.04 -0.80 11.78
CA PHE A 165 -1.97 0.30 10.80
C PHE A 165 -0.80 0.27 9.82
N ASP A 166 0.09 -0.69 9.91
CA ASP A 166 1.23 -0.75 9.04
C ASP A 166 1.65 -2.19 8.77
N LEU A 167 0.92 -2.81 7.90
CA LEU A 167 1.22 -4.17 7.51
C LEU A 167 1.92 -4.26 6.15
N SER A 168 1.91 -3.18 5.39
CA SER A 168 2.44 -3.20 4.03
C SER A 168 3.92 -2.85 3.94
N GLY A 169 4.49 -2.18 4.96
CA GLY A 169 5.86 -1.68 4.90
C GLY A 169 6.07 -0.55 3.87
N VAL A 170 5.01 -0.08 3.23
CA VAL A 170 5.01 1.02 2.26
C VAL A 170 3.91 2.01 2.59
N ASP A 171 4.15 3.30 2.34
CA ASP A 171 3.11 4.32 2.45
C ASP A 171 2.33 4.40 1.14
N GLU A 172 1.02 4.15 1.20
CA GLU A 172 0.13 4.08 0.06
C GLU A 172 -0.48 5.45 -0.31
N ILE A 173 -0.06 6.55 0.32
CA ILE A 173 -0.55 7.89 -0.03
C ILE A 173 -0.28 8.15 -1.50
N GLY A 174 -1.31 8.55 -2.22
CA GLY A 174 -1.26 8.77 -3.66
C GLY A 174 -1.37 7.51 -4.51
N ALA A 175 -1.53 6.33 -3.93
CA ALA A 175 -1.79 5.11 -4.70
C ALA A 175 -3.11 5.20 -5.46
N THR A 176 -3.10 4.66 -6.68
CA THR A 176 -4.29 4.45 -7.52
C THR A 176 -4.79 3.01 -7.38
N PRO A 177 -6.00 2.68 -7.86
CA PRO A 177 -6.43 1.29 -7.98
C PRO A 177 -5.45 0.42 -8.77
N PHE A 178 -4.85 0.95 -9.86
CA PHE A 178 -3.84 0.22 -10.64
C PHE A 178 -2.59 -0.09 -9.82
N TRP A 179 -2.08 0.90 -9.08
CA TRP A 179 -0.94 0.69 -8.19
C TRP A 179 -1.25 -0.39 -7.14
N ARG A 180 -2.46 -0.38 -6.57
CA ARG A 180 -2.88 -1.38 -5.57
C ARG A 180 -2.99 -2.79 -6.17
N ALA A 181 -3.45 -2.92 -7.42
CA ALA A 181 -3.46 -4.18 -8.15
C ALA A 181 -2.03 -4.67 -8.43
N ALA A 182 -1.13 -3.79 -8.87
CA ALA A 182 0.29 -4.10 -9.08
C ALA A 182 0.98 -4.56 -7.78
N TYR A 183 0.69 -3.90 -6.65
CA TYR A 183 1.21 -4.31 -5.33
C TYR A 183 0.73 -5.70 -4.89
N ALA A 184 -0.43 -6.13 -5.36
CA ALA A 184 -0.94 -7.48 -5.18
C ALA A 184 -0.58 -8.45 -6.32
N SER A 185 0.12 -7.99 -7.33
CA SER A 185 0.43 -8.76 -8.54
C SER A 185 -0.81 -9.34 -9.25
N ASP A 186 -1.93 -8.64 -9.15
CA ASP A 186 -3.21 -9.04 -9.74
C ASP A 186 -3.29 -8.58 -11.20
N VAL A 187 -2.71 -9.38 -12.09
CA VAL A 187 -2.61 -9.05 -13.54
C VAL A 187 -3.99 -8.89 -14.18
N GLU A 188 -4.97 -9.69 -13.77
CA GLU A 188 -6.33 -9.62 -14.33
C GLU A 188 -6.99 -8.29 -13.98
N ALA A 189 -6.88 -7.86 -12.72
CA ALA A 189 -7.32 -6.54 -12.31
C ALA A 189 -6.53 -5.41 -13.02
N MET A 190 -5.20 -5.54 -13.15
CA MET A 190 -4.37 -4.57 -13.86
C MET A 190 -4.83 -4.40 -15.31
N ARG A 191 -5.05 -5.49 -16.04
CA ARG A 191 -5.54 -5.47 -17.43
C ARG A 191 -6.92 -4.84 -17.53
N LEU A 192 -7.82 -5.19 -16.63
CA LEU A 192 -9.16 -4.64 -16.58
C LEU A 192 -9.15 -3.12 -16.34
N LEU A 193 -8.31 -2.65 -15.42
CA LEU A 193 -8.14 -1.24 -15.14
C LEU A 193 -7.58 -0.46 -16.34
N VAL A 194 -6.53 -0.99 -17.00
CA VAL A 194 -5.95 -0.37 -18.19
C VAL A 194 -6.94 -0.31 -19.34
N ALA A 195 -7.74 -1.36 -19.55
CA ALA A 195 -8.81 -1.37 -20.55
C ALA A 195 -9.87 -0.26 -20.35
N HIS A 196 -9.98 0.27 -19.11
CA HIS A 196 -10.86 1.38 -18.76
C HIS A 196 -10.12 2.71 -18.54
N GLY A 197 -8.87 2.84 -19.00
CA GLY A 197 -8.13 4.10 -19.00
C GLY A 197 -7.28 4.36 -17.75
N ALA A 198 -6.94 3.33 -16.97
CA ALA A 198 -5.97 3.49 -15.90
C ALA A 198 -4.60 3.84 -16.49
N ASP A 199 -3.96 4.86 -15.92
CA ASP A 199 -2.56 5.18 -16.19
C ASP A 199 -1.64 4.26 -15.34
N PRO A 200 -0.87 3.36 -15.98
CA PRO A 200 -0.02 2.41 -15.30
C PRO A 200 1.28 3.01 -14.74
N HIS A 201 1.52 4.30 -14.98
CA HIS A 201 2.75 4.98 -14.58
C HIS A 201 2.60 5.88 -13.35
N ILE A 202 1.37 6.05 -12.82
CA ILE A 202 1.15 6.89 -11.65
C ILE A 202 1.76 6.25 -10.40
N PRO A 203 2.79 6.87 -9.78
CA PRO A 203 3.39 6.38 -8.55
C PRO A 203 2.58 6.83 -7.33
N THR A 204 2.92 6.32 -6.16
CA THR A 204 2.51 6.91 -4.89
C THR A 204 3.13 8.31 -4.72
N ILE A 205 2.89 8.94 -3.58
CA ILE A 205 3.48 10.23 -3.20
C ILE A 205 4.45 9.97 -2.06
N LYS A 206 5.61 10.63 -2.08
CA LYS A 206 6.55 10.58 -0.96
C LYS A 206 5.88 11.13 0.30
N PRO A 207 5.75 10.32 1.37
CA PRO A 207 5.08 10.73 2.60
C PRO A 207 5.93 11.71 3.40
N ALA A 208 5.31 12.40 4.35
CA ALA A 208 6.01 13.16 5.38
C ALA A 208 6.65 12.20 6.40
N GLY A 209 7.97 12.17 6.43
CA GLY A 209 8.70 11.21 7.26
C GLY A 209 8.70 9.80 6.68
N ARG A 210 9.27 8.86 7.42
CA ARG A 210 9.25 7.43 7.04
C ARG A 210 7.97 6.76 7.47
N PRO A 211 7.50 5.75 6.70
CA PRO A 211 6.45 4.86 7.17
C PRO A 211 6.85 4.30 8.53
N ARG A 212 5.97 4.42 9.54
CA ARG A 212 6.18 3.74 10.82
C ARG A 212 5.91 2.28 10.60
N THR A 213 6.97 1.51 10.47
CA THR A 213 6.92 0.05 10.53
C THR A 213 7.06 -0.33 12.00
N GLY A 214 6.08 -0.98 12.56
CA GLY A 214 5.94 -1.44 13.94
C GLY A 214 7.10 -1.20 14.93
N ASP A 215 8.17 -1.96 14.88
CA ASP A 215 9.34 -1.83 15.74
C ASP A 215 10.59 -1.31 15.03
N ALA A 216 10.47 -0.83 13.81
CA ALA A 216 11.58 -0.18 13.14
C ALA A 216 11.85 1.14 13.87
N GLY A 217 12.78 1.11 14.81
CA GLY A 217 13.36 2.31 15.39
C GLY A 217 13.70 3.30 14.28
N ALA A 218 13.62 4.59 14.57
CA ALA A 218 14.06 5.59 13.64
C ALA A 218 15.43 5.13 13.08
N ARG A 219 15.51 4.86 11.77
CA ARG A 219 16.82 4.83 11.14
C ARG A 219 17.36 6.22 11.37
N ASP A 220 18.54 6.32 11.98
CA ASP A 220 19.27 7.57 12.08
C ASP A 220 19.25 8.22 10.70
N ASP A 221 19.17 9.54 10.62
CA ASP A 221 19.20 10.29 9.37
C ASP A 221 20.43 9.85 8.57
N VAL A 222 20.22 8.89 7.67
CA VAL A 222 21.28 8.44 6.78
C VAL A 222 21.47 9.55 5.77
N SER A 223 22.63 10.16 5.76
CA SER A 223 22.96 11.20 4.78
C SER A 223 22.79 10.65 3.37
N ASP A 224 22.10 11.39 2.52
CA ASP A 224 21.95 11.03 1.10
C ASP A 224 23.32 11.09 0.42
N VAL A 225 23.83 9.93 0.02
CA VAL A 225 25.13 9.79 -0.66
C VAL A 225 24.99 9.48 -2.16
N SER A 226 23.77 9.51 -2.68
CA SER A 226 23.47 9.11 -4.05
C SER A 226 23.79 10.16 -5.10
N GLY A 227 23.89 11.43 -4.71
CA GLY A 227 23.98 12.56 -5.64
C GLY A 227 22.69 12.83 -6.42
N LEU A 228 21.58 12.14 -6.12
CA LEU A 228 20.29 12.39 -6.74
C LEU A 228 19.68 13.71 -6.24
N PRO A 229 18.87 14.38 -7.07
CA PRO A 229 18.14 15.56 -6.62
C PRO A 229 17.31 15.27 -5.36
N PRO A 230 17.18 16.19 -4.41
CA PRO A 230 16.35 16.01 -3.23
C PRO A 230 14.91 15.65 -3.63
N ALA A 231 14.30 14.71 -2.91
CA ALA A 231 12.90 14.36 -3.08
C ALA A 231 12.09 14.94 -1.91
N PRO A 232 11.43 16.10 -2.05
CA PRO A 232 10.64 16.70 -0.97
C PRO A 232 9.38 15.87 -0.69
N THR A 233 8.76 16.11 0.47
CA THR A 233 7.42 15.57 0.78
C THR A 233 6.42 15.96 -0.31
N GLY A 234 5.55 15.05 -0.71
CA GLY A 234 4.59 15.26 -1.79
C GLY A 234 5.14 15.02 -3.20
N ALA A 235 6.45 14.81 -3.35
CA ALA A 235 7.05 14.45 -4.63
C ALA A 235 6.70 13.01 -5.04
N PHE A 236 7.25 12.60 -6.17
CA PHE A 236 7.21 11.25 -6.71
C PHE A 236 7.60 10.20 -5.65
N GLY A 237 6.77 9.19 -5.48
CA GLY A 237 6.93 8.11 -4.50
C GLY A 237 7.39 6.80 -5.13
N VAL A 238 6.57 5.77 -5.02
CA VAL A 238 6.86 4.39 -5.45
C VAL A 238 6.11 4.05 -6.72
N PRO A 239 6.79 3.72 -7.83
CA PRO A 239 6.15 3.28 -9.08
C PRO A 239 5.44 1.92 -8.95
N PRO A 240 4.44 1.61 -9.81
CA PRO A 240 3.79 0.30 -9.84
C PRO A 240 4.74 -0.89 -10.05
N LEU A 241 5.80 -0.74 -10.85
CA LEU A 241 6.80 -1.80 -11.03
C LEU A 241 7.52 -2.15 -9.73
N HIS A 242 7.85 -1.15 -8.90
CA HIS A 242 8.45 -1.37 -7.58
C HIS A 242 7.47 -2.07 -6.64
N ALA A 243 6.18 -1.69 -6.72
CA ALA A 243 5.12 -2.33 -5.96
C ALA A 243 5.03 -3.84 -6.27
N ALA A 244 5.03 -4.21 -7.56
CA ALA A 244 5.04 -5.61 -7.99
C ALA A 244 6.36 -6.33 -7.64
N SER A 245 7.48 -5.60 -7.57
CA SER A 245 8.80 -6.16 -7.25
C SER A 245 9.06 -6.37 -5.76
N GLY A 246 8.13 -6.01 -4.87
CA GLY A 246 8.22 -6.35 -3.45
C GLY A 246 8.62 -5.19 -2.54
N VAL A 247 8.28 -3.95 -2.89
CA VAL A 247 8.48 -2.80 -2.00
C VAL A 247 7.90 -3.08 -0.60
N GLY A 248 8.64 -2.72 0.44
CA GLY A 248 8.24 -2.91 1.82
C GLY A 248 8.38 -4.34 2.35
N TYR A 249 8.87 -5.28 1.56
CA TYR A 249 9.11 -6.65 2.02
C TYR A 249 10.15 -6.65 3.16
N GLY A 250 9.79 -7.30 4.26
CA GLY A 250 10.63 -7.35 5.46
C GLY A 250 10.62 -6.09 6.33
N GLU A 251 10.01 -5.01 5.91
CA GLU A 251 10.00 -3.74 6.62
C GLU A 251 8.91 -3.61 7.68
N GLY A 252 7.86 -4.38 7.60
CA GLY A 252 6.73 -4.33 8.51
C GLY A 252 6.41 -5.67 9.15
N TYR A 253 5.53 -5.67 10.15
CA TYR A 253 5.02 -6.88 10.79
C TYR A 253 4.41 -7.86 9.80
N ALA A 254 3.83 -7.38 8.75
CA ALA A 254 3.11 -8.16 7.75
C ALA A 254 3.74 -8.09 6.36
N ALA A 255 4.92 -7.54 6.22
CA ALA A 255 5.60 -7.57 4.94
C ALA A 255 5.77 -9.01 4.43
N ASN A 256 5.93 -9.98 5.35
CA ASN A 256 5.99 -11.39 5.03
C ASN A 256 4.61 -12.07 4.93
N SER A 257 3.54 -11.39 5.27
CA SER A 257 2.15 -11.85 5.15
C SER A 257 1.38 -11.08 4.07
N HIS A 258 2.07 -10.34 3.24
CA HIS A 258 1.51 -9.69 2.06
C HIS A 258 0.82 -10.72 1.18
N ARG A 259 -0.43 -10.44 0.80
CA ARG A 259 -1.21 -11.32 -0.07
C ARG A 259 -1.12 -10.83 -1.50
N ASN A 260 -0.81 -11.75 -2.37
CA ASN A 260 -0.74 -11.53 -3.80
C ASN A 260 -1.58 -12.56 -4.55
N ALA A 261 -1.84 -12.29 -5.82
CA ALA A 261 -2.52 -13.21 -6.70
C ALA A 261 -1.77 -14.55 -6.82
N PRO A 262 -2.49 -15.68 -6.96
CA PRO A 262 -1.88 -17.01 -7.00
C PRO A 262 -0.88 -17.22 -8.13
N SER A 263 -0.99 -16.44 -9.22
CA SER A 263 -0.05 -16.45 -10.35
C SER A 263 1.35 -15.96 -9.99
N GLY A 264 1.53 -15.37 -8.82
CA GLY A 264 2.80 -14.83 -8.36
C GLY A 264 3.18 -13.49 -9.00
N TRP A 265 4.40 -13.06 -8.76
CA TRP A 265 4.87 -11.72 -9.15
C TRP A 265 5.29 -11.61 -10.61
N MET A 266 5.86 -12.67 -11.18
CA MET A 266 6.46 -12.63 -12.52
C MET A 266 5.47 -12.20 -13.61
N PRO A 267 4.21 -12.68 -13.67
CA PRO A 267 3.25 -12.23 -14.68
C PRO A 267 2.96 -10.73 -14.59
N ALA A 268 2.85 -10.16 -13.38
CA ALA A 268 2.62 -8.74 -13.18
C ALA A 268 3.83 -7.90 -13.63
N ILE A 269 5.04 -8.33 -13.28
CA ILE A 269 6.28 -7.65 -13.66
C ILE A 269 6.46 -7.70 -15.18
N ARG A 270 6.21 -8.84 -15.83
CA ARG A 270 6.24 -8.96 -17.28
C ARG A 270 5.22 -8.02 -17.95
N TYR A 271 4.00 -7.99 -17.46
CA TYR A 271 2.96 -7.12 -17.98
C TYR A 271 3.38 -5.64 -17.91
N LEU A 272 3.91 -5.21 -16.75
CA LEU A 272 4.40 -3.84 -16.58
C LEU A 272 5.55 -3.50 -17.53
N VAL A 273 6.53 -4.39 -17.68
CA VAL A 273 7.73 -4.11 -18.46
C VAL A 273 7.49 -4.30 -19.98
N GLU A 274 6.86 -5.41 -20.37
CA GLU A 274 6.78 -5.80 -21.78
C GLU A 274 5.60 -5.17 -22.52
N GLU A 275 4.46 -4.98 -21.83
CA GLU A 275 3.25 -4.47 -22.46
C GLU A 275 3.00 -2.99 -22.13
N LEU A 276 3.36 -2.55 -20.91
CA LEU A 276 3.11 -1.19 -20.46
C LEU A 276 4.36 -0.29 -20.46
N GLY A 277 5.54 -0.83 -20.82
CA GLY A 277 6.77 -0.05 -21.01
C GLY A 277 7.35 0.55 -19.73
N ALA A 278 7.15 -0.08 -18.57
CA ALA A 278 7.72 0.41 -17.33
C ALA A 278 9.25 0.42 -17.36
N ASP A 279 9.86 1.53 -16.96
CA ASP A 279 11.32 1.67 -16.88
C ASP A 279 11.87 0.83 -15.72
N VAL A 280 12.69 -0.18 -16.06
CA VAL A 280 13.32 -1.09 -15.09
C VAL A 280 14.37 -0.40 -14.21
N ASN A 281 14.87 0.77 -14.62
CA ASN A 281 15.86 1.58 -13.91
C ASN A 281 15.26 2.80 -13.22
N ALA A 282 13.93 2.99 -13.29
CA ALA A 282 13.25 4.02 -12.53
C ALA A 282 13.61 3.89 -11.06
N LYS A 283 13.76 5.03 -10.37
CA LYS A 283 14.08 5.10 -8.95
C LYS A 283 12.88 5.62 -8.18
N ASP A 284 12.59 5.03 -7.03
CA ASP A 284 11.62 5.58 -6.09
C ASP A 284 12.21 6.78 -5.31
N HIS A 285 11.44 7.34 -4.39
CA HIS A 285 11.89 8.50 -3.60
C HIS A 285 13.10 8.22 -2.69
N ASP A 286 13.37 6.96 -2.36
CA ASP A 286 14.56 6.53 -1.61
C ASP A 286 15.71 6.13 -2.53
N GLY A 287 15.54 6.23 -3.84
CA GLY A 287 16.53 5.91 -4.86
C GLY A 287 16.64 4.41 -5.17
N ASN A 288 15.72 3.59 -4.63
CA ASN A 288 15.69 2.18 -4.99
C ASN A 288 15.16 1.99 -6.41
N THR A 289 15.64 0.98 -7.10
CA THR A 289 15.06 0.45 -8.34
C THR A 289 14.22 -0.80 -8.03
N ALA A 290 13.45 -1.27 -9.00
CA ALA A 290 12.73 -2.54 -8.88
C ALA A 290 13.67 -3.70 -8.50
N LEU A 291 14.92 -3.66 -8.95
CA LEU A 291 15.95 -4.67 -8.63
C LEU A 291 16.32 -4.67 -7.13
N HIS A 292 16.39 -3.50 -6.48
CA HIS A 292 16.61 -3.41 -5.04
C HIS A 292 15.51 -4.12 -4.25
N HIS A 293 14.25 -3.90 -4.64
CA HIS A 293 13.10 -4.54 -3.98
C HIS A 293 13.05 -6.05 -4.22
N ALA A 294 13.33 -6.51 -5.44
CA ALA A 294 13.44 -7.94 -5.75
C ALA A 294 14.59 -8.60 -4.95
N ALA A 295 15.71 -7.92 -4.80
CA ALA A 295 16.85 -8.39 -3.99
C ALA A 295 16.48 -8.49 -2.50
N ALA A 296 15.79 -7.49 -1.95
CA ALA A 296 15.32 -7.49 -0.56
C ALA A 296 14.35 -8.65 -0.28
N ARG A 297 13.67 -9.17 -1.30
CA ARG A 297 12.78 -10.33 -1.21
C ARG A 297 13.48 -11.67 -1.49
N GLY A 298 14.72 -11.66 -1.97
CA GLY A 298 15.44 -12.86 -2.35
C GLY A 298 14.92 -13.53 -3.63
N ASP A 299 14.27 -12.78 -4.52
CA ASP A 299 13.60 -13.31 -5.70
C ASP A 299 14.55 -13.37 -6.90
N ASN A 300 15.30 -14.48 -6.98
CA ASN A 300 16.31 -14.67 -8.03
C ASN A 300 15.71 -14.72 -9.44
N GLU A 301 14.47 -15.19 -9.60
CA GLU A 301 13.82 -15.25 -10.91
C GLU A 301 13.50 -13.83 -11.42
N VAL A 302 12.91 -12.99 -10.57
CA VAL A 302 12.63 -11.59 -10.89
C VAL A 302 13.93 -10.81 -11.13
N ILE A 303 14.96 -11.03 -10.32
CA ILE A 303 16.28 -10.42 -10.49
C ILE A 303 16.84 -10.70 -11.89
N LEU A 304 16.92 -11.98 -12.29
CA LEU A 304 17.43 -12.38 -13.58
C LEU A 304 16.60 -11.81 -14.73
N TYR A 305 15.28 -11.79 -14.57
CA TYR A 305 14.39 -11.20 -15.57
C TYR A 305 14.65 -9.69 -15.73
N LEU A 306 14.67 -8.92 -14.65
CA LEU A 306 14.93 -7.47 -14.69
C LEU A 306 16.29 -7.16 -15.33
N LEU A 307 17.32 -7.94 -14.98
CA LEU A 307 18.65 -7.81 -15.61
C LEU A 307 18.61 -8.11 -17.11
N SER A 308 17.84 -9.11 -17.56
CA SER A 308 17.64 -9.40 -18.97
C SER A 308 16.95 -8.27 -19.74
N LYS A 309 16.23 -7.38 -19.02
CA LYS A 309 15.58 -6.19 -19.55
C LYS A 309 16.41 -4.92 -19.39
N GLY A 310 17.67 -5.04 -18.94
CA GLY A 310 18.61 -3.92 -18.84
C GLY A 310 18.63 -3.20 -17.51
N ALA A 311 18.13 -3.84 -16.43
CA ALA A 311 18.28 -3.28 -15.09
C ALA A 311 19.76 -3.18 -14.70
N ASP A 312 20.15 -2.06 -14.07
CA ASP A 312 21.52 -1.84 -13.62
C ASP A 312 21.77 -2.54 -12.27
N VAL A 313 22.55 -3.62 -12.32
CA VAL A 313 22.95 -4.38 -11.11
C VAL A 313 23.80 -3.55 -10.14
N LYS A 314 24.47 -2.50 -10.62
CA LYS A 314 25.35 -1.62 -9.84
C LYS A 314 24.61 -0.42 -9.23
N ALA A 315 23.32 -0.31 -9.46
CA ALA A 315 22.52 0.77 -8.93
C ALA A 315 22.67 0.89 -7.40
N VAL A 316 22.69 2.12 -6.91
CA VAL A 316 22.82 2.46 -5.48
C VAL A 316 21.69 3.40 -5.11
N ASN A 317 21.07 3.17 -3.96
CA ASN A 317 20.01 4.00 -3.42
C ASN A 317 20.56 5.22 -2.65
N ARG A 318 19.67 6.08 -2.09
CA ARG A 318 20.06 7.27 -1.35
C ARG A 318 20.87 6.97 -0.09
N ALA A 319 20.63 5.84 0.55
CA ALA A 319 21.40 5.39 1.71
C ALA A 319 22.78 4.80 1.35
N GLY A 320 23.14 4.74 0.06
CA GLY A 320 24.35 4.08 -0.41
C GLY A 320 24.29 2.57 -0.36
N GLU A 321 23.08 2.00 -0.33
CA GLU A 321 22.88 0.54 -0.36
C GLU A 321 22.83 0.07 -1.81
N THR A 322 23.53 -1.02 -2.08
CA THR A 322 23.53 -1.70 -3.37
C THR A 322 22.43 -2.77 -3.41
N THR A 323 22.19 -3.35 -4.58
CA THR A 323 21.28 -4.48 -4.71
C THR A 323 21.72 -5.70 -3.87
N ALA A 324 23.02 -5.94 -3.73
CA ALA A 324 23.54 -7.01 -2.87
C ALA A 324 23.36 -6.68 -1.36
N ASP A 325 23.50 -5.41 -0.97
CA ASP A 325 23.21 -4.99 0.41
C ASP A 325 21.74 -5.21 0.75
N MET A 326 20.81 -4.98 -0.18
CA MET A 326 19.39 -5.24 0.05
C MET A 326 19.09 -6.72 0.31
N ALA A 327 19.82 -7.64 -0.34
CA ALA A 327 19.70 -9.07 -0.08
C ALA A 327 20.32 -9.51 1.24
N ASN A 328 21.19 -8.71 1.86
CA ASN A 328 21.73 -8.94 3.20
C ASN A 328 20.73 -8.67 4.34
N GLY A 329 19.55 -8.13 4.04
CA GLY A 329 18.57 -7.79 5.07
C GLY A 329 18.92 -6.50 5.82
N PRO A 330 18.88 -5.32 5.16
CA PRO A 330 19.14 -4.03 5.81
C PRO A 330 18.03 -3.65 6.78
N VAL A 331 16.94 -4.39 6.80
CA VAL A 331 15.77 -4.18 7.64
C VAL A 331 15.60 -5.32 8.64
N GLN A 332 15.20 -4.99 9.85
CA GLN A 332 15.29 -5.76 11.08
C GLN A 332 14.61 -7.15 11.09
N ARG A 333 13.91 -7.59 10.06
CA ARG A 333 13.14 -8.85 10.08
C ARG A 333 13.40 -9.79 8.91
N ILE A 334 14.34 -9.46 8.06
CA ILE A 334 14.74 -10.30 6.95
C ILE A 334 16.05 -11.00 7.33
N GLN A 335 16.08 -12.31 7.21
CA GLN A 335 17.33 -13.06 7.19
C GLN A 335 18.02 -12.79 5.85
N PRO A 336 19.35 -12.73 5.82
CA PRO A 336 20.09 -12.65 4.58
C PRO A 336 19.71 -13.76 3.61
N PHE A 337 19.75 -13.46 2.31
CA PHE A 337 19.54 -14.43 1.23
C PHE A 337 20.89 -14.80 0.58
N PRO A 338 21.63 -15.78 1.10
CA PRO A 338 23.00 -16.08 0.66
C PRO A 338 23.12 -16.36 -0.85
N GLU A 339 22.15 -17.09 -1.40
CA GLU A 339 22.11 -17.41 -2.83
C GLU A 339 21.91 -16.15 -3.70
N THR A 340 21.04 -15.25 -3.26
CA THR A 340 20.79 -13.97 -3.95
C THR A 340 22.01 -13.06 -3.86
N ILE A 341 22.68 -13.00 -2.71
CA ILE A 341 23.90 -12.24 -2.52
C ILE A 341 25.00 -12.76 -3.45
N ALA A 342 25.19 -14.09 -3.50
CA ALA A 342 26.16 -14.71 -4.38
C ALA A 342 25.86 -14.45 -5.87
N LEU A 343 24.59 -14.55 -6.26
CA LEU A 343 24.14 -14.25 -7.62
C LEU A 343 24.44 -12.80 -7.99
N LEU A 344 23.98 -11.83 -7.19
CA LEU A 344 24.17 -10.41 -7.47
C LEU A 344 25.65 -10.01 -7.50
N THR A 345 26.45 -10.53 -6.58
CA THR A 345 27.91 -10.30 -6.55
C THR A 345 28.59 -10.86 -7.79
N LYS A 346 28.22 -12.07 -8.23
CA LYS A 346 28.72 -12.67 -9.48
C LYS A 346 28.37 -11.82 -10.70
N LEU A 347 27.22 -11.15 -10.69
CA LEU A 347 26.76 -10.28 -11.77
C LEU A 347 27.34 -8.86 -11.71
N GLY A 348 28.12 -8.55 -10.65
CA GLY A 348 28.86 -7.30 -10.53
C GLY A 348 28.33 -6.29 -9.52
N ALA A 349 27.34 -6.66 -8.72
CA ALA A 349 26.91 -5.84 -7.58
C ALA A 349 28.03 -5.84 -6.51
N LYS A 350 28.25 -4.67 -5.90
CA LYS A 350 29.16 -4.57 -4.76
C LYS A 350 28.40 -4.97 -3.49
N ASN A 351 28.96 -5.93 -2.72
CA ASN A 351 28.47 -6.25 -1.40
C ASN A 351 29.29 -5.45 -0.36
N ASN A 352 28.65 -4.50 0.34
CA ASN A 352 29.26 -3.74 1.43
C ASN A 352 29.04 -4.41 2.80
N ASN A 353 28.47 -5.60 2.84
CA ASN A 353 28.14 -6.36 4.06
C ASN A 353 27.24 -5.57 5.03
N ARG A 354 26.39 -4.70 4.53
CA ARG A 354 25.43 -3.95 5.35
C ARG A 354 24.29 -4.90 5.75
N CYS A 355 24.26 -5.27 7.00
CA CYS A 355 23.23 -6.13 7.56
C CYS A 355 22.91 -5.65 8.99
N LYS A 356 21.62 -5.63 9.35
CA LYS A 356 21.18 -5.31 10.71
C LYS A 356 20.93 -6.54 11.58
N SER A 357 20.73 -7.69 10.98
CA SER A 357 20.35 -8.94 11.66
C SER A 357 21.42 -10.04 11.59
N CYS A 358 22.56 -9.77 10.96
CA CYS A 358 23.73 -10.64 11.05
C CYS A 358 24.49 -10.37 12.33
#